data_db8ee9d05c01552b6c458c00700099f2
#
_entry.id   db8ee9d05c01552b6c458c00700099f2
#
_cell.length_a   1.000
_cell.length_b   1.000
_cell.length_c   1.000
_cell.angle_alpha   90.00
_cell.angle_beta   90.00
_cell.angle_gamma   90.00
#
_symmetry.space_group_name_H-M   'P 1'
#
loop_
_entity.id
_entity.type
_entity.pdbx_description
1 polymer ?
#
loop_
_entity_poly.entity_id
_entity_poly.type
_entity_poly.pdbx_seq_one_letter_code
_entity_poly.pdbx_strand_id
1 'polypeptide(L)'
;HWAVTLARAPRAKSATVCEVVLLPGPESLVAPEWVPWSERIRPGDLGVGDVLPTQADDERLTAGATGNDELDAIVDRDDIRGMTGWEAGLTRPRVLSVYGRDGAAERWDGGEFGPAAAMAEAAPKPCATCGFLINIAGPFSRAFGVCANEFAPADGRLVSLAYGCGAHSEVLQPAADESD
;
A
#
# COMPACT_ATOMS: atom_id res chain seq x y z
N HIS A 1 8.65 12.68 40.18
CA HIS A 1 8.85 13.12 41.55
C HIS A 1 7.55 13.65 42.18
N TRP A 2 7.45 13.52 43.51
CA TRP A 2 6.33 14.10 44.24
C TRP A 2 6.52 15.61 44.42
N ALA A 3 5.50 16.38 44.10
CA ALA A 3 5.41 17.81 44.44
C ALA A 3 4.35 18.02 45.54
N VAL A 4 4.71 18.76 46.57
CA VAL A 4 3.83 19.05 47.70
C VAL A 4 3.65 20.57 47.79
N THR A 5 2.42 21.03 47.58
CA THR A 5 2.06 22.45 47.73
C THR A 5 1.64 22.72 49.15
N LEU A 6 2.28 23.68 49.77
CA LEU A 6 1.98 24.10 51.15
C LEU A 6 1.38 25.51 51.16
N ALA A 7 0.40 25.73 52.01
CA ALA A 7 -0.13 27.06 52.29
C ALA A 7 -0.03 27.38 53.80
N ARG A 8 0.21 28.66 54.11
CA ARG A 8 0.20 29.16 55.49
C ARG A 8 -0.60 30.43 55.57
N ALA A 9 -1.62 30.42 56.41
CA ALA A 9 -2.40 31.61 56.66
C ALA A 9 -1.54 32.70 57.36
N PRO A 10 -1.83 33.99 57.13
CA PRO A 10 -1.12 35.05 57.84
C PRO A 10 -1.17 34.85 59.35
N ARG A 11 -0.02 34.95 60.03
CA ARG A 11 0.18 34.72 61.45
C ARG A 11 0.01 33.29 61.97
N ALA A 12 -0.27 32.32 61.12
CA ALA A 12 -0.27 30.92 61.55
C ALA A 12 1.15 30.42 61.84
N LYS A 13 1.30 29.56 62.86
CA LYS A 13 2.58 28.98 63.25
C LYS A 13 2.97 27.73 62.39
N SER A 14 1.99 27.13 61.73
CA SER A 14 2.16 25.92 60.91
C SER A 14 1.66 26.15 59.50
N ALA A 15 2.29 25.46 58.56
CA ALA A 15 1.79 25.33 57.19
C ALA A 15 0.89 24.10 57.07
N THR A 16 -0.05 24.14 56.16
CA THR A 16 -0.93 23.02 55.79
C THR A 16 -0.60 22.54 54.40
N VAL A 17 -0.69 21.25 54.17
CA VAL A 17 -0.56 20.65 52.84
C VAL A 17 -1.87 20.93 52.08
N CYS A 18 -1.76 21.60 50.94
CA CYS A 18 -2.88 21.89 50.05
C CYS A 18 -3.07 20.80 49.01
N GLU A 19 -1.96 20.32 48.46
CA GLU A 19 -1.99 19.38 47.36
C GLU A 19 -0.73 18.54 47.36
N VAL A 20 -0.88 17.29 46.98
CA VAL A 20 0.24 16.35 46.72
C VAL A 20 0.02 15.75 45.34
N VAL A 21 0.92 16.00 44.40
CA VAL A 21 0.82 15.52 43.02
C VAL A 21 2.10 14.78 42.60
N LEU A 22 1.94 13.80 41.74
CA LEU A 22 3.06 13.14 41.11
C LEU A 22 3.34 13.83 39.75
N LEU A 23 4.46 14.52 39.66
CA LEU A 23 4.91 15.17 38.44
C LEU A 23 5.91 14.27 37.69
N PRO A 24 5.93 14.34 36.35
CA PRO A 24 6.92 13.63 35.56
C PRO A 24 8.33 14.09 35.93
N GLY A 25 9.24 13.12 36.02
CA GLY A 25 10.66 13.39 36.19
C GLY A 25 11.37 13.47 34.83
N PRO A 26 12.67 13.77 34.80
CA PRO A 26 13.43 13.86 33.55
C PRO A 26 13.45 12.56 32.73
N GLU A 27 13.26 11.41 33.40
CA GLU A 27 13.22 10.09 32.75
C GLU A 27 11.80 9.54 32.56
N SER A 28 10.78 10.36 32.81
CA SER A 28 9.41 9.93 32.65
C SER A 28 9.04 9.82 31.18
N LEU A 29 8.28 8.77 30.86
CA LEU A 29 7.63 8.67 29.56
C LEU A 29 6.63 9.83 29.41
N VAL A 30 6.93 10.74 28.52
CA VAL A 30 6.03 11.82 28.10
C VAL A 30 5.47 11.49 26.73
N ALA A 31 4.27 12.02 26.45
CA ALA A 31 3.73 11.92 25.11
C ALA A 31 4.69 12.53 24.09
N PRO A 32 4.87 11.94 22.91
CA PRO A 32 5.63 12.57 21.84
C PRO A 32 5.00 13.91 21.46
N GLU A 33 5.80 14.75 20.79
CA GLU A 33 5.29 16.01 20.26
C GLU A 33 4.05 15.76 19.38
N TRP A 34 3.08 16.66 19.45
CA TRP A 34 1.84 16.52 18.70
C TRP A 34 2.13 16.63 17.20
N VAL A 35 1.65 15.64 16.44
CA VAL A 35 1.76 15.59 14.98
C VAL A 35 0.35 15.69 14.40
N PRO A 36 0.11 16.51 13.36
CA PRO A 36 -1.17 16.59 12.67
C PRO A 36 -1.67 15.21 12.20
N TRP A 37 -2.99 15.02 12.19
CA TRP A 37 -3.58 13.74 11.77
C TRP A 37 -3.11 13.32 10.36
N SER A 38 -3.06 14.26 9.41
CA SER A 38 -2.60 14.02 8.03
C SER A 38 -1.17 13.48 7.94
N GLU A 39 -0.34 13.76 8.91
CA GLU A 39 1.05 13.30 8.97
C GLU A 39 1.21 11.98 9.74
N ARG A 40 0.15 11.54 10.43
CA ARG A 40 0.14 10.26 11.16
C ARG A 40 -0.34 9.09 10.33
N ILE A 41 -1.13 9.36 9.29
CA ILE A 41 -1.75 8.31 8.46
C ILE A 41 -0.68 7.54 7.71
N ARG A 42 -0.76 6.22 7.82
CA ARG A 42 0.10 5.27 7.10
C ARG A 42 -0.70 4.51 6.06
N PRO A 43 -0.04 3.95 5.03
CA PRO A 43 -0.70 3.04 4.11
C PRO A 43 -1.42 1.91 4.86
N GLY A 44 -2.70 1.73 4.57
CA GLY A 44 -3.54 0.72 5.22
C GLY A 44 -4.33 1.17 6.47
N ASP A 45 -4.12 2.40 6.96
CA ASP A 45 -4.82 2.91 8.16
C ASP A 45 -6.27 3.32 7.90
N LEU A 46 -6.66 3.55 6.63
CA LEU A 46 -8.03 3.97 6.30
C LEU A 46 -9.03 2.85 6.58
N GLY A 47 -9.98 3.12 7.48
CA GLY A 47 -11.09 2.25 7.80
C GLY A 47 -12.41 2.67 7.13
N VAL A 48 -13.47 1.95 7.45
CA VAL A 48 -14.82 2.25 6.94
C VAL A 48 -15.29 3.62 7.46
N GLY A 49 -15.59 4.54 6.56
CA GLY A 49 -16.06 5.89 6.90
C GLY A 49 -14.96 6.94 6.99
N ASP A 50 -13.70 6.55 6.97
CA ASP A 50 -12.60 7.51 6.93
C ASP A 50 -12.47 8.17 5.56
N VAL A 51 -12.12 9.45 5.56
CA VAL A 51 -11.89 10.24 4.35
C VAL A 51 -10.53 10.91 4.45
N LEU A 52 -9.64 10.61 3.51
CA LEU A 52 -8.37 11.29 3.34
C LEU A 52 -8.43 12.17 2.08
N PRO A 53 -8.58 13.49 2.22
CA PRO A 53 -8.60 14.39 1.07
C PRO A 53 -7.28 14.38 0.31
N THR A 54 -7.37 14.29 -1.03
CA THR A 54 -6.21 14.40 -1.91
C THR A 54 -5.97 15.86 -2.26
N GLN A 55 -4.73 16.31 -2.15
CA GLN A 55 -4.33 17.67 -2.53
C GLN A 55 -4.60 17.94 -4.02
N ALA A 56 -4.89 19.20 -4.36
CA ALA A 56 -5.18 19.56 -5.75
C ALA A 56 -3.96 19.38 -6.67
N ASP A 57 -2.78 19.58 -6.12
CA ASP A 57 -1.46 19.51 -6.76
C ASP A 57 -0.69 18.22 -6.41
N ASP A 58 -1.39 17.14 -6.05
CA ASP A 58 -0.79 15.85 -5.75
C ASP A 58 -0.01 15.34 -6.97
N GLU A 59 1.32 15.26 -6.85
CA GLU A 59 2.25 14.86 -7.91
C GLU A 59 1.99 13.45 -8.46
N ARG A 60 1.29 12.60 -7.69
CA ARG A 60 0.90 11.25 -8.12
C ARG A 60 -0.22 11.27 -9.15
N LEU A 61 -0.86 12.42 -9.37
CA LEU A 61 -1.99 12.58 -10.24
C LEU A 61 -1.72 13.63 -11.32
N THR A 62 -2.29 13.42 -12.48
CA THR A 62 -2.33 14.39 -13.59
C THR A 62 -3.75 14.52 -14.12
N ALA A 63 -4.02 15.52 -14.92
CA ALA A 63 -5.32 15.70 -15.55
C ALA A 63 -5.69 14.44 -16.37
N GLY A 64 -6.91 13.98 -16.22
CA GLY A 64 -7.46 12.91 -17.05
C GLY A 64 -7.63 13.39 -18.49
N ALA A 65 -7.60 12.47 -19.44
CA ALA A 65 -7.40 12.72 -20.86
C ALA A 65 -8.26 13.83 -21.46
N THR A 66 -7.57 14.81 -21.95
CA THR A 66 -7.99 15.68 -23.06
C THR A 66 -6.73 16.18 -23.76
N GLY A 67 -6.05 15.30 -24.50
CA GLY A 67 -4.95 15.74 -25.39
C GLY A 67 -3.71 16.30 -24.68
N ASN A 68 -3.29 15.71 -23.58
CA ASN A 68 -2.04 16.08 -22.92
C ASN A 68 -0.92 15.19 -23.46
N ASP A 69 0.17 15.81 -23.92
CA ASP A 69 1.35 15.14 -24.48
C ASP A 69 1.97 14.08 -23.53
N GLU A 70 1.77 14.22 -22.22
CA GLU A 70 2.18 13.21 -21.24
C GLU A 70 1.41 11.90 -21.34
N LEU A 71 0.11 11.93 -21.65
CA LEU A 71 -0.68 10.71 -21.87
C LEU A 71 -0.27 10.02 -23.18
N ASP A 72 0.03 10.79 -24.21
CA ASP A 72 0.52 10.25 -25.48
C ASP A 72 1.93 9.64 -25.37
N ALA A 73 2.74 10.12 -24.43
CA ALA A 73 4.06 9.54 -24.13
C ALA A 73 4.00 8.29 -23.24
N ILE A 74 2.90 8.14 -22.49
CA ILE A 74 2.69 7.06 -21.51
C ILE A 74 2.07 5.83 -22.13
N VAL A 75 1.29 6.02 -23.17
CA VAL A 75 0.55 4.94 -23.82
C VAL A 75 1.29 4.58 -25.08
N ASP A 76 2.07 3.50 -25.01
CA ASP A 76 2.58 2.86 -26.22
C ASP A 76 1.35 2.58 -27.12
N ARG A 77 1.40 3.04 -28.37
CA ARG A 77 0.26 2.94 -29.32
C ARG A 77 -0.28 1.54 -29.49
N ASP A 78 0.53 0.53 -29.15
CA ASP A 78 0.10 -0.87 -29.17
C ASP A 78 -0.70 -1.27 -27.91
N ASP A 79 -0.51 -0.59 -26.77
CA ASP A 79 -1.28 -0.82 -25.54
C ASP A 79 -2.70 -0.20 -25.62
N ILE A 80 -2.92 0.80 -26.49
CA ILE A 80 -4.25 1.44 -26.68
C ILE A 80 -5.18 0.57 -27.52
N ARG A 81 -4.67 -0.33 -28.35
CA ARG A 81 -5.47 -1.18 -29.21
C ARG A 81 -6.24 -2.20 -28.39
N GLY A 82 -7.40 -1.85 -27.93
CA GLY A 82 -8.30 -2.67 -27.13
C GLY A 82 -8.69 -2.03 -25.78
N MET A 83 -8.09 -0.90 -25.42
CA MET A 83 -8.53 -0.15 -24.26
C MET A 83 -9.82 0.63 -24.58
N THR A 84 -10.77 0.56 -23.66
CA THR A 84 -11.94 1.43 -23.70
C THR A 84 -11.56 2.85 -23.26
N GLY A 85 -12.37 3.86 -23.65
CA GLY A 85 -12.15 5.25 -23.19
C GLY A 85 -12.05 5.37 -21.66
N TRP A 86 -12.70 4.49 -20.92
CA TRP A 86 -12.63 4.44 -19.47
C TRP A 86 -11.23 3.99 -18.97
N GLU A 87 -10.65 2.97 -19.59
CA GLU A 87 -9.29 2.49 -19.27
C GLU A 87 -8.23 3.53 -19.58
N ALA A 88 -8.40 4.27 -20.68
CA ALA A 88 -7.58 5.42 -21.03
C ALA A 88 -7.79 6.64 -20.11
N GLY A 89 -8.73 6.56 -19.14
CA GLY A 89 -8.99 7.65 -18.21
C GLY A 89 -9.82 8.81 -18.77
N LEU A 90 -10.42 8.67 -19.97
CA LEU A 90 -11.18 9.74 -20.65
C LEU A 90 -12.38 10.29 -19.88
N THR A 91 -12.87 9.55 -18.89
CA THR A 91 -14.01 9.95 -18.05
C THR A 91 -13.63 10.36 -16.63
N ARG A 92 -12.35 10.31 -16.28
CA ARG A 92 -11.86 10.65 -14.95
C ARG A 92 -11.20 12.04 -14.96
N PRO A 93 -11.57 12.94 -14.03
CA PRO A 93 -10.95 14.25 -13.94
C PRO A 93 -9.44 14.22 -13.72
N ARG A 94 -8.95 13.21 -13.01
CA ARG A 94 -7.52 12.97 -12.75
C ARG A 94 -7.20 11.49 -12.88
N VAL A 95 -6.01 11.18 -13.35
CA VAL A 95 -5.44 9.84 -13.51
C VAL A 95 -4.04 9.80 -12.88
N LEU A 96 -3.47 8.60 -12.71
CA LEU A 96 -2.10 8.48 -12.23
C LEU A 96 -1.12 9.16 -13.19
N SER A 97 -0.27 10.02 -12.65
CA SER A 97 0.91 10.55 -13.34
C SER A 97 1.95 9.45 -13.57
N VAL A 98 3.00 9.73 -14.35
CA VAL A 98 4.18 8.84 -14.50
C VAL A 98 4.75 8.55 -13.11
N TYR A 99 5.01 9.60 -12.32
CA TYR A 99 5.53 9.49 -10.96
C TYR A 99 4.64 8.61 -10.06
N GLY A 100 3.31 8.81 -10.12
CA GLY A 100 2.36 8.01 -9.34
C GLY A 100 2.35 6.54 -9.74
N ARG A 101 2.53 6.23 -11.03
CA ARG A 101 2.62 4.86 -11.55
C ARG A 101 3.91 4.18 -11.15
N ASP A 102 5.04 4.88 -11.32
CA ASP A 102 6.34 4.33 -10.95
C ASP A 102 6.38 3.99 -9.47
N GLY A 103 5.93 4.91 -8.61
CA GLY A 103 5.82 4.65 -7.17
C GLY A 103 4.82 3.54 -6.81
N ALA A 104 3.76 3.33 -7.60
CA ALA A 104 2.85 2.19 -7.41
C ALA A 104 3.54 0.87 -7.81
N ALA A 105 4.21 0.85 -8.96
CA ALA A 105 4.96 -0.32 -9.43
C ALA A 105 6.04 -0.74 -8.43
N GLU A 106 6.83 0.20 -7.92
CA GLU A 106 7.86 -0.06 -6.91
C GLU A 106 7.27 -0.68 -5.63
N ARG A 107 6.15 -0.13 -5.11
CA ARG A 107 5.50 -0.68 -3.92
C ARG A 107 4.96 -2.08 -4.14
N TRP A 108 4.39 -2.36 -5.31
CA TRP A 108 3.83 -3.69 -5.61
C TRP A 108 4.92 -4.71 -5.89
N ASP A 109 5.98 -4.30 -6.58
CA ASP A 109 7.14 -5.16 -6.85
C ASP A 109 7.93 -5.48 -5.56
N GLY A 110 8.04 -4.53 -4.65
CA GLY A 110 8.61 -4.73 -3.32
C GLY A 110 7.67 -5.36 -2.29
N GLY A 111 6.43 -5.67 -2.66
CA GLY A 111 5.39 -6.15 -1.75
C GLY A 111 5.31 -7.68 -1.63
N GLU A 112 4.25 -8.14 -0.97
CA GLU A 112 3.98 -9.56 -0.67
C GLU A 112 3.94 -10.45 -1.92
N PHE A 113 3.49 -9.90 -3.06
CA PHE A 113 3.37 -10.63 -4.34
C PHE A 113 4.38 -10.14 -5.38
N GLY A 114 5.50 -9.61 -4.90
CA GLY A 114 6.65 -9.22 -5.73
C GLY A 114 7.70 -10.32 -5.85
N PRO A 115 8.71 -10.13 -6.71
CA PRO A 115 9.72 -11.14 -7.03
C PRO A 115 10.64 -11.51 -5.85
N ALA A 116 10.82 -10.60 -4.89
CA ALA A 116 11.65 -10.82 -3.71
C ALA A 116 10.88 -11.44 -2.52
N ALA A 117 9.61 -11.78 -2.70
CA ALA A 117 8.84 -12.47 -1.67
C ALA A 117 9.37 -13.91 -1.48
N ALA A 118 9.44 -14.39 -0.24
CA ALA A 118 9.92 -15.75 0.07
C ALA A 118 9.17 -16.84 -0.71
N MET A 119 7.89 -16.64 -1.00
CA MET A 119 7.10 -17.53 -1.83
C MET A 119 7.62 -17.56 -3.27
N ALA A 120 8.00 -16.41 -3.83
CA ALA A 120 8.54 -16.30 -5.18
C ALA A 120 9.92 -16.94 -5.30
N GLU A 121 10.77 -16.75 -4.30
CA GLU A 121 12.12 -17.37 -4.26
C GLU A 121 12.07 -18.90 -4.22
N ALA A 122 11.05 -19.45 -3.55
CA ALA A 122 10.83 -20.90 -3.46
C ALA A 122 9.99 -21.48 -4.61
N ALA A 123 9.45 -20.64 -5.49
CA ALA A 123 8.54 -21.06 -6.53
C ALA A 123 9.25 -21.84 -7.67
N PRO A 124 8.63 -22.89 -8.21
CA PRO A 124 9.21 -23.64 -9.32
C PRO A 124 9.28 -22.85 -10.64
N LYS A 125 8.36 -21.90 -10.83
CA LYS A 125 8.25 -21.07 -12.03
C LYS A 125 7.57 -19.73 -11.74
N PRO A 126 7.84 -18.68 -12.53
CA PRO A 126 7.24 -17.38 -12.36
C PRO A 126 5.80 -17.31 -12.91
N CYS A 127 5.01 -16.38 -12.38
CA CYS A 127 3.63 -16.13 -12.82
C CYS A 127 3.52 -15.76 -14.31
N ALA A 128 4.55 -15.18 -14.92
CA ALA A 128 4.59 -14.89 -16.35
C ALA A 128 4.29 -16.11 -17.24
N THR A 129 4.55 -17.33 -16.75
CA THR A 129 4.32 -18.59 -17.47
C THR A 129 3.16 -19.42 -16.91
N CYS A 130 2.43 -18.89 -15.93
CA CYS A 130 1.34 -19.58 -15.26
C CYS A 130 0.02 -19.46 -16.03
N GLY A 131 -0.66 -20.58 -16.27
CA GLY A 131 -1.96 -20.60 -16.95
C GLY A 131 -3.10 -19.95 -16.13
N PHE A 132 -2.91 -19.76 -14.83
CA PHE A 132 -3.86 -19.08 -13.97
C PHE A 132 -3.67 -17.55 -13.93
N LEU A 133 -2.70 -17.00 -14.68
CA LEU A 133 -2.49 -15.57 -14.76
C LEU A 133 -3.51 -14.91 -15.69
N ILE A 134 -4.22 -13.94 -15.19
CA ILE A 134 -5.05 -13.03 -16.00
C ILE A 134 -4.21 -11.79 -16.32
N ASN A 135 -4.02 -11.54 -17.61
CA ASN A 135 -3.34 -10.33 -18.08
C ASN A 135 -4.21 -9.09 -17.80
N ILE A 136 -3.58 -8.01 -17.39
CA ILE A 136 -4.22 -6.69 -17.26
C ILE A 136 -3.85 -5.81 -18.44
N ALA A 137 -4.71 -4.86 -18.78
CA ALA A 137 -4.43 -3.87 -19.82
C ALA A 137 -3.74 -2.64 -19.24
N GLY A 138 -3.16 -1.82 -20.12
CA GLY A 138 -2.56 -0.53 -19.76
C GLY A 138 -1.11 -0.61 -19.28
N PRO A 139 -0.60 0.45 -18.64
CA PRO A 139 0.83 0.64 -18.41
C PRO A 139 1.48 -0.40 -17.51
N PHE A 140 0.71 -1.15 -16.75
CA PHE A 140 1.21 -2.21 -15.86
C PHE A 140 1.22 -3.60 -16.51
N SER A 141 0.68 -3.76 -17.72
CA SER A 141 0.51 -5.04 -18.39
C SER A 141 1.80 -5.85 -18.60
N ARG A 142 2.94 -5.16 -18.70
CA ARG A 142 4.26 -5.78 -18.90
C ARG A 142 4.95 -6.22 -17.59
N ALA A 143 4.43 -5.82 -16.45
CA ALA A 143 5.05 -6.09 -15.15
C ALA A 143 4.14 -6.86 -14.19
N PHE A 144 2.82 -6.77 -14.37
CA PHE A 144 1.85 -7.29 -13.43
C PHE A 144 0.70 -8.00 -14.13
N GLY A 145 0.01 -8.84 -13.36
CA GLY A 145 -1.23 -9.51 -13.73
C GLY A 145 -2.03 -9.84 -12.47
N VAL A 146 -3.15 -10.55 -12.62
CA VAL A 146 -3.98 -11.00 -11.50
C VAL A 146 -3.96 -12.53 -11.45
N CYS A 147 -3.72 -13.09 -10.28
CA CYS A 147 -3.83 -14.53 -10.05
C CYS A 147 -5.30 -14.95 -9.97
N ALA A 148 -5.66 -16.06 -10.64
CA ALA A 148 -6.99 -16.66 -10.60
C ALA A 148 -6.95 -18.13 -10.16
N ASN A 149 -5.98 -18.51 -9.35
CA ASN A 149 -5.91 -19.85 -8.78
C ASN A 149 -6.41 -19.82 -7.33
N GLU A 150 -7.57 -20.41 -7.08
CA GLU A 150 -8.22 -20.46 -5.76
C GLU A 150 -7.37 -21.10 -4.65
N PHE A 151 -6.38 -21.93 -5.01
CA PHE A 151 -5.45 -22.55 -4.06
C PHE A 151 -4.19 -21.74 -3.81
N ALA A 152 -3.98 -20.66 -4.57
CA ALA A 152 -2.82 -19.80 -4.40
C ALA A 152 -3.08 -18.71 -3.33
N PRO A 153 -2.07 -18.31 -2.53
CA PRO A 153 -2.23 -17.21 -1.57
C PRO A 153 -2.52 -15.87 -2.26
N ALA A 154 -2.24 -15.79 -3.55
CA ALA A 154 -2.44 -14.60 -4.38
C ALA A 154 -3.77 -14.59 -5.15
N ASP A 155 -4.71 -15.51 -4.88
CA ASP A 155 -5.98 -15.52 -5.60
C ASP A 155 -6.70 -14.18 -5.53
N GLY A 156 -7.12 -13.65 -6.68
CA GLY A 156 -7.76 -12.33 -6.81
C GLY A 156 -6.83 -11.14 -6.52
N ARG A 157 -5.52 -11.36 -6.42
CA ARG A 157 -4.53 -10.31 -6.12
C ARG A 157 -3.69 -9.95 -7.33
N LEU A 158 -3.23 -8.71 -7.36
CA LEU A 158 -2.23 -8.25 -8.30
C LEU A 158 -0.88 -8.88 -7.94
N VAL A 159 -0.23 -9.52 -8.91
CA VAL A 159 1.07 -10.17 -8.75
C VAL A 159 2.06 -9.61 -9.77
N SER A 160 3.33 -9.50 -9.39
CA SER A 160 4.41 -9.28 -10.36
C SER A 160 4.48 -10.49 -11.32
N LEU A 161 4.76 -10.27 -12.59
CA LEU A 161 5.00 -11.37 -13.54
C LEU A 161 6.20 -12.24 -13.13
N ALA A 162 7.13 -11.67 -12.36
CA ALA A 162 8.27 -12.36 -11.79
C ALA A 162 7.99 -13.02 -10.42
N TYR A 163 6.82 -12.77 -9.82
CA TYR A 163 6.34 -13.56 -8.67
C TYR A 163 6.09 -15.01 -9.07
N GLY A 164 6.00 -15.90 -8.11
CA GLY A 164 5.66 -17.31 -8.31
C GLY A 164 5.18 -17.96 -7.02
N CYS A 165 4.57 -19.13 -7.16
CA CYS A 165 4.15 -19.96 -6.02
C CYS A 165 4.19 -21.44 -6.38
N GLY A 166 4.04 -22.32 -5.37
CA GLY A 166 4.01 -23.76 -5.55
C GLY A 166 2.78 -24.30 -6.29
N ALA A 167 1.74 -23.48 -6.50
CA ALA A 167 0.52 -23.85 -7.23
C ALA A 167 0.54 -23.42 -8.71
N HIS A 168 1.72 -23.31 -9.31
CA HIS A 168 1.86 -22.97 -10.71
C HIS A 168 1.21 -24.04 -11.63
N SER A 169 0.54 -23.63 -12.71
CA SER A 169 -0.21 -24.51 -13.62
C SER A 169 0.61 -25.67 -14.20
N GLU A 170 1.93 -25.51 -14.31
CA GLU A 170 2.83 -26.53 -14.85
C GLU A 170 3.49 -27.41 -13.77
N VAL A 171 3.03 -27.33 -12.53
CA VAL A 171 3.38 -28.31 -11.48
C VAL A 171 2.37 -29.44 -11.55
N LEU A 172 2.67 -30.43 -12.38
CA LEU A 172 1.78 -31.55 -12.63
C LEU A 172 1.92 -32.60 -11.52
N GLN A 173 0.82 -33.26 -11.17
CA GLN A 173 0.86 -34.46 -10.37
C GLN A 173 1.50 -35.59 -11.21
N PRO A 174 2.33 -36.46 -10.62
CA PRO A 174 2.74 -37.65 -11.26
C PRO A 174 1.50 -38.46 -11.73
N ALA A 175 1.55 -39.00 -12.95
CA ALA A 175 0.49 -39.93 -13.39
C ALA A 175 0.41 -41.06 -12.36
N ALA A 176 -0.81 -41.38 -11.89
CA ALA A 176 -1.01 -42.56 -11.07
C ALA A 176 -0.56 -43.75 -11.92
N ASP A 177 0.42 -44.55 -11.43
CA ASP A 177 0.74 -45.83 -12.04
C ASP A 177 -0.53 -46.69 -11.99
N GLU A 178 -1.14 -46.90 -13.14
CA GLU A 178 -2.16 -47.94 -13.33
C GLU A 178 -1.46 -49.29 -13.24
N SER A 179 -1.08 -49.67 -12.03
CA SER A 179 -0.56 -50.99 -11.72
C SER A 179 -1.55 -51.66 -10.76
N ASP A 180 -2.58 -52.30 -11.35
CA ASP A 180 -3.24 -53.48 -10.77
C ASP A 180 -3.89 -54.32 -11.89
#